data_2b92de6c958719b4aa969865775a1f89
#
_entry.id   2b92de6c958719b4aa969865775a1f89
#
_cell.length_a   1.000
_cell.length_b   1.000
_cell.length_c   1.000
_cell.angle_alpha   90.00
_cell.angle_beta   90.00
_cell.angle_gamma   90.00
#
_symmetry.space_group_name_H-M   'P 1'
#
loop_
_entity.id
_entity.type
_entity.pdbx_description
1 polymer ?
#
loop_
_entity_poly.entity_id
_entity_poly.type
_entity_poly.pdbx_seq_one_letter_code
_entity_poly.pdbx_strand_id
1 'polypeptide(L)'
;FLEGAISLEIDGVLYTPTPGDLLLIPPGVPHHLVMHDLSVPYRRFVFWVSAAFAEQLRARSADYVYLMEYAAENQKYLFPLDSVEFNTIQYRTIRLIEEMRSDHFGKETQIFLYVSDLLMQINRTVYEQHHPLTRKAQLSLYEQLCFYIDEHLSEDLSLERLAAELFVSKYHIAHVFKDEIGI
;
A
#
# COMPACT_ATOMS: atom_id res chain seq x y z
N PHE A 1 -12.08 -2.35 -2.44
CA PHE A 1 -13.24 -2.34 -3.34
C PHE A 1 -12.79 -2.64 -4.76
N LEU A 2 -13.57 -3.43 -5.51
CA LEU A 2 -13.20 -3.83 -6.88
C LEU A 2 -14.14 -3.21 -7.92
N GLU A 3 -15.45 -3.31 -7.70
CA GLU A 3 -16.47 -2.89 -8.68
C GLU A 3 -17.82 -2.73 -7.99
N GLY A 4 -18.64 -1.79 -8.48
CA GLY A 4 -20.02 -1.61 -8.05
C GLY A 4 -20.48 -0.17 -8.14
N ALA A 5 -21.74 0.04 -8.43
CA ALA A 5 -22.40 1.35 -8.34
C ALA A 5 -23.02 1.51 -6.96
N ILE A 6 -22.21 1.88 -5.98
CA ILE A 6 -22.60 1.91 -4.57
C ILE A 6 -22.17 3.19 -3.86
N SER A 7 -22.84 3.48 -2.76
CA SER A 7 -22.32 4.34 -1.70
C SER A 7 -22.35 3.58 -0.36
N LEU A 8 -21.46 3.94 0.53
CA LEU A 8 -21.42 3.45 1.90
C LEU A 8 -21.59 4.62 2.84
N GLU A 9 -22.62 4.59 3.66
CA GLU A 9 -22.73 5.50 4.78
C GLU A 9 -22.03 4.88 5.99
N ILE A 10 -21.06 5.57 6.54
CA ILE A 10 -20.28 5.13 7.70
C ILE A 10 -20.27 6.29 8.70
N ASP A 11 -20.80 6.04 9.89
CA ASP A 11 -20.91 7.05 10.97
C ASP A 11 -21.59 8.35 10.52
N GLY A 12 -22.64 8.22 9.70
CA GLY A 12 -23.40 9.35 9.16
C GLY A 12 -22.73 10.09 7.99
N VAL A 13 -21.54 9.64 7.54
CA VAL A 13 -20.84 10.20 6.38
C VAL A 13 -20.99 9.29 5.17
N LEU A 14 -21.37 9.86 4.02
CA LEU A 14 -21.55 9.13 2.79
C LEU A 14 -20.24 9.07 1.99
N TYR A 15 -19.77 7.85 1.72
CA TYR A 15 -18.61 7.56 0.88
C TYR A 15 -19.06 6.91 -0.43
N THR A 16 -18.44 7.30 -1.54
CA THR A 16 -18.64 6.68 -2.85
C THR A 16 -17.29 6.09 -3.30
N PRO A 17 -17.02 4.82 -2.94
CA PRO A 17 -15.73 4.20 -3.25
C PRO A 17 -15.57 3.96 -4.75
N THR A 18 -14.35 4.12 -5.23
CA THR A 18 -13.91 3.80 -6.58
C THR A 18 -13.05 2.52 -6.58
N PRO A 19 -12.93 1.81 -7.73
CA PRO A 19 -12.03 0.64 -7.80
C PRO A 19 -10.62 0.98 -7.32
N GLY A 20 -10.11 0.17 -6.39
CA GLY A 20 -8.83 0.38 -5.73
C GLY A 20 -8.95 0.93 -4.30
N ASP A 21 -10.07 1.54 -3.92
CA ASP A 21 -10.23 2.08 -2.59
C ASP A 21 -10.25 0.99 -1.50
N LEU A 22 -9.57 1.28 -0.41
CA LEU A 22 -9.61 0.53 0.83
C LEU A 22 -10.59 1.20 1.80
N LEU A 23 -11.51 0.40 2.36
CA LEU A 23 -12.39 0.85 3.42
C LEU A 23 -12.08 0.08 4.70
N LEU A 24 -11.95 0.79 5.81
CA LEU A 24 -11.77 0.20 7.13
C LEU A 24 -12.87 0.72 8.05
N ILE A 25 -13.64 -0.21 8.60
CA ILE A 25 -14.76 0.10 9.50
C ILE A 25 -14.42 -0.46 10.89
N PRO A 26 -14.14 0.38 11.88
CA PRO A 26 -13.87 -0.06 13.23
C PRO A 26 -15.09 -0.76 13.87
N PRO A 27 -14.88 -1.65 14.87
CA PRO A 27 -15.98 -2.26 15.60
C PRO A 27 -16.92 -1.23 16.21
N GLY A 28 -18.23 -1.48 16.09
CA GLY A 28 -19.26 -0.60 16.67
C GLY A 28 -19.61 0.64 15.84
N VAL A 29 -18.88 0.93 14.79
CA VAL A 29 -19.21 2.04 13.87
C VAL A 29 -20.40 1.65 13.01
N PRO A 30 -21.53 2.40 13.08
CA PRO A 30 -22.71 2.12 12.25
C PRO A 30 -22.38 2.37 10.78
N HIS A 31 -22.77 1.43 9.93
CA HIS A 31 -22.57 1.56 8.49
C HIS A 31 -23.65 0.84 7.71
N HIS A 32 -24.01 1.39 6.56
CA HIS A 32 -24.91 0.71 5.66
C HIS A 32 -24.55 0.96 4.19
N LEU A 33 -24.84 -0.04 3.36
CA LEU A 33 -24.60 -0.03 1.92
C LEU A 33 -25.85 0.48 1.19
N VAL A 34 -25.65 1.42 0.27
CA VAL A 34 -26.66 1.86 -0.69
C VAL A 34 -26.22 1.42 -2.09
N MET A 35 -27.05 0.59 -2.75
CA MET A 35 -26.81 0.19 -4.13
C MET A 35 -27.58 1.13 -5.07
N HIS A 36 -26.87 1.72 -6.04
CA HIS A 36 -27.48 2.66 -7.00
C HIS A 36 -27.89 1.99 -8.30
N ASP A 37 -27.15 0.96 -8.72
CA ASP A 37 -27.43 0.20 -9.94
C ASP A 37 -27.16 -1.29 -9.70
N LEU A 38 -28.23 -2.09 -9.74
CA LEU A 38 -28.16 -3.54 -9.56
C LEU A 38 -27.67 -4.28 -10.80
N SER A 39 -27.59 -3.61 -11.95
CA SER A 39 -27.02 -4.21 -13.17
C SER A 39 -25.49 -4.25 -13.16
N VAL A 40 -24.87 -3.41 -12.32
CA VAL A 40 -23.41 -3.41 -12.12
C VAL A 40 -23.03 -4.43 -11.04
N PRO A 41 -22.16 -5.40 -11.32
CA PRO A 41 -21.71 -6.35 -10.32
C PRO A 41 -21.06 -5.65 -9.12
N TYR A 42 -21.41 -6.08 -7.92
CA TYR A 42 -20.78 -5.61 -6.69
C TYR A 42 -19.69 -6.58 -6.25
N ARG A 43 -18.43 -6.17 -6.33
CA ARG A 43 -17.28 -7.01 -6.00
C ARG A 43 -16.35 -6.31 -5.02
N ARG A 44 -15.91 -7.05 -4.00
CA ARG A 44 -14.94 -6.61 -3.01
C ARG A 44 -14.22 -7.80 -2.37
N PHE A 45 -13.05 -7.55 -1.81
CA PHE A 45 -12.51 -8.41 -0.76
C PHE A 45 -13.00 -7.90 0.61
N VAL A 46 -13.28 -8.82 1.53
CA VAL A 46 -13.66 -8.48 2.90
C VAL A 46 -12.78 -9.27 3.85
N PHE A 47 -12.15 -8.56 4.78
CA PHE A 47 -11.38 -9.14 5.86
C PHE A 47 -12.03 -8.78 7.19
N TRP A 48 -12.31 -9.82 7.98
CA TRP A 48 -12.76 -9.66 9.35
C TRP A 48 -11.59 -9.91 10.28
N VAL A 49 -11.16 -8.87 10.99
CA VAL A 49 -10.11 -8.97 11.99
C VAL A 49 -10.76 -8.99 13.36
N SER A 50 -10.64 -10.11 14.10
CA SER A 50 -11.17 -10.18 15.46
C SER A 50 -10.36 -9.32 16.42
N ALA A 51 -11.02 -8.84 17.49
CA ALA A 51 -10.33 -8.06 18.54
C ALA A 51 -9.17 -8.85 19.15
N ALA A 52 -9.33 -10.16 19.37
CA ALA A 52 -8.28 -11.02 19.91
C ALA A 52 -7.06 -11.11 18.97
N PHE A 53 -7.29 -11.21 17.66
CA PHE A 53 -6.20 -11.26 16.68
C PHE A 53 -5.52 -9.90 16.54
N ALA A 54 -6.28 -8.80 16.53
CA ALA A 54 -5.71 -7.45 16.53
C ALA A 54 -4.80 -7.21 17.75
N GLU A 55 -5.19 -7.69 18.94
CA GLU A 55 -4.40 -7.58 20.15
C GLU A 55 -3.12 -8.43 20.10
N GLN A 56 -3.19 -9.64 19.52
CA GLN A 56 -2.00 -10.47 19.27
C GLN A 56 -1.01 -9.77 18.32
N LEU A 57 -1.50 -9.10 17.29
CA LEU A 57 -0.67 -8.33 16.36
C LEU A 57 -0.07 -7.12 17.07
N ARG A 58 -0.87 -6.36 17.83
CA ARG A 58 -0.41 -5.20 18.61
C ARG A 58 0.71 -5.57 19.60
N ALA A 59 0.56 -6.71 20.25
CA ALA A 59 1.59 -7.21 21.17
C ALA A 59 2.93 -7.52 20.49
N ARG A 60 2.95 -7.73 19.18
CA ARG A 60 4.17 -7.92 18.38
C ARG A 60 4.76 -6.60 17.91
N SER A 61 3.93 -5.71 17.35
CA SER A 61 4.28 -4.35 16.96
C SER A 61 3.00 -3.53 16.76
N ALA A 62 3.02 -2.28 17.22
CA ALA A 62 1.95 -1.32 16.96
C ALA A 62 1.75 -1.05 15.46
N ASP A 63 2.79 -1.24 14.64
CA ASP A 63 2.72 -1.02 13.19
C ASP A 63 1.64 -1.87 12.51
N TYR A 64 1.33 -3.05 13.05
CA TYR A 64 0.27 -3.92 12.51
C TYR A 64 -1.14 -3.37 12.67
N VAL A 65 -1.36 -2.48 13.59
CA VAL A 65 -2.69 -1.93 13.92
C VAL A 65 -2.81 -0.44 13.67
N TYR A 66 -1.76 0.17 13.10
CA TYR A 66 -1.70 1.60 12.82
C TYR A 66 -2.96 2.13 12.11
N LEU A 67 -3.37 1.50 11.02
CA LEU A 67 -4.55 1.93 10.25
C LEU A 67 -5.85 1.82 11.06
N MET A 68 -5.97 0.81 11.92
CA MET A 68 -7.15 0.61 12.77
C MET A 68 -7.27 1.75 13.78
N GLU A 69 -6.15 2.12 14.40
CA GLU A 69 -6.07 3.23 15.36
C GLU A 69 -6.28 4.57 14.66
N TYR A 70 -5.60 4.80 13.55
CA TYR A 70 -5.74 6.01 12.75
C TYR A 70 -7.18 6.23 12.27
N ALA A 71 -7.85 5.19 11.77
CA ALA A 71 -9.24 5.28 11.31
C ALA A 71 -10.20 5.63 12.45
N ALA A 72 -9.99 5.03 13.64
CA ALA A 72 -10.82 5.28 14.80
C ALA A 72 -10.60 6.71 15.38
N GLU A 73 -9.35 7.16 15.49
CA GLU A 73 -8.99 8.46 16.03
C GLU A 73 -9.41 9.61 15.12
N ASN A 74 -9.28 9.45 13.81
CA ASN A 74 -9.52 10.50 12.82
C ASN A 74 -10.90 10.40 12.16
N GLN A 75 -11.72 9.40 12.50
CA GLN A 75 -13.02 9.13 11.87
C GLN A 75 -12.93 9.11 10.34
N LYS A 76 -11.83 8.55 9.83
CA LYS A 76 -11.54 8.41 8.42
C LYS A 76 -11.59 6.94 8.03
N TYR A 77 -12.50 6.58 7.14
CA TYR A 77 -12.82 5.18 6.85
C TYR A 77 -12.53 4.77 5.41
N LEU A 78 -12.23 5.72 4.51
CA LEU A 78 -11.87 5.47 3.12
C LEU A 78 -10.45 5.95 2.84
N PHE A 79 -9.65 5.06 2.24
CA PHE A 79 -8.24 5.26 1.90
C PHE A 79 -8.04 4.93 0.43
N PRO A 80 -7.92 5.94 -0.45
CA PRO A 80 -7.62 5.72 -1.86
C PRO A 80 -6.23 5.10 -2.02
N LEU A 81 -6.12 4.13 -2.92
CA LEU A 81 -4.86 3.52 -3.30
C LEU A 81 -4.57 3.86 -4.76
N ASP A 82 -3.30 4.07 -5.08
CA ASP A 82 -2.90 4.12 -6.47
C ASP A 82 -2.91 2.73 -7.12
N SER A 83 -2.69 2.66 -8.43
CA SER A 83 -2.76 1.39 -9.16
C SER A 83 -1.69 0.37 -8.74
N VAL A 84 -0.51 0.83 -8.33
CA VAL A 84 0.61 -0.03 -7.89
C VAL A 84 0.32 -0.58 -6.49
N GLU A 85 -0.10 0.28 -5.58
CA GLU A 85 -0.50 -0.07 -4.22
C GLU A 85 -1.66 -1.08 -4.23
N PHE A 86 -2.69 -0.79 -5.03
CA PHE A 86 -3.84 -1.67 -5.20
C PHE A 86 -3.44 -3.05 -5.73
N ASN A 87 -2.68 -3.12 -6.82
CA ASN A 87 -2.22 -4.38 -7.40
C ASN A 87 -1.37 -5.18 -6.41
N THR A 88 -0.54 -4.51 -5.64
CA THR A 88 0.30 -5.12 -4.61
C THR A 88 -0.53 -5.76 -3.50
N ILE A 89 -1.55 -5.06 -2.99
CA ILE A 89 -2.47 -5.56 -1.96
C ILE A 89 -3.36 -6.67 -2.53
N GLN A 90 -3.86 -6.51 -3.76
CA GLN A 90 -4.66 -7.53 -4.44
C GLN A 90 -3.90 -8.83 -4.62
N TYR A 91 -2.65 -8.79 -5.07
CA TYR A 91 -1.80 -9.97 -5.22
C TYR A 91 -1.62 -10.72 -3.88
N ARG A 92 -1.31 -10.01 -2.80
CA ARG A 92 -1.18 -10.60 -1.47
C ARG A 92 -2.48 -11.22 -0.98
N THR A 93 -3.60 -10.56 -1.25
CA THR A 93 -4.94 -11.07 -0.94
C THR A 93 -5.23 -12.38 -1.66
N ILE A 94 -4.93 -12.46 -2.95
CA ILE A 94 -5.14 -13.67 -3.75
C ILE A 94 -4.27 -14.82 -3.21
N ARG A 95 -2.98 -14.56 -2.92
CA ARG A 95 -2.08 -15.55 -2.33
C ARG A 95 -2.60 -16.11 -0.99
N LEU A 96 -3.15 -15.24 -0.14
CA LEU A 96 -3.77 -15.65 1.11
C LEU A 96 -4.98 -16.56 0.85
N ILE A 97 -5.86 -16.19 -0.09
CA ILE A 97 -7.06 -16.98 -0.43
C ILE A 97 -6.66 -18.35 -1.01
N GLU A 98 -5.64 -18.41 -1.86
CA GLU A 98 -5.11 -19.66 -2.40
C GLU A 98 -4.61 -20.59 -1.29
N GLU A 99 -3.81 -20.05 -0.36
CA GLU A 99 -3.29 -20.83 0.76
C GLU A 99 -4.42 -21.34 1.68
N MET A 100 -5.43 -20.51 1.95
CA MET A 100 -6.60 -20.92 2.74
C MET A 100 -7.35 -22.12 2.13
N ARG A 101 -7.27 -22.30 0.81
CA ARG A 101 -7.90 -23.40 0.06
C ARG A 101 -6.97 -24.58 -0.17
N SER A 102 -5.69 -24.46 0.16
CA SER A 102 -4.70 -25.51 -0.02
C SER A 102 -4.75 -26.53 1.14
N ASP A 103 -4.09 -27.66 0.94
CA ASP A 103 -3.81 -28.65 1.98
C ASP A 103 -2.29 -28.84 2.16
N HIS A 104 -1.53 -27.77 1.93
CA HIS A 104 -0.06 -27.82 2.01
C HIS A 104 0.43 -27.97 3.45
N PHE A 105 1.62 -28.57 3.58
CA PHE A 105 2.32 -28.62 4.87
C PHE A 105 2.55 -27.21 5.42
N GLY A 106 2.24 -27.01 6.69
CA GLY A 106 2.44 -25.72 7.35
C GLY A 106 1.41 -24.65 7.00
N LYS A 107 0.26 -25.02 6.42
CA LYS A 107 -0.82 -24.10 6.01
C LYS A 107 -1.15 -23.03 7.04
N GLU A 108 -1.40 -23.40 8.29
CA GLU A 108 -1.78 -22.45 9.34
C GLU A 108 -0.70 -21.39 9.59
N THR A 109 0.56 -21.82 9.60
CA THR A 109 1.71 -20.92 9.74
C THR A 109 1.83 -20.01 8.52
N GLN A 110 1.64 -20.55 7.33
CA GLN A 110 1.71 -19.79 6.09
C GLN A 110 0.57 -18.76 5.97
N ILE A 111 -0.64 -19.13 6.38
CA ILE A 111 -1.79 -18.20 6.47
C ILE A 111 -1.45 -17.05 7.41
N PHE A 112 -0.90 -17.35 8.61
CA PHE A 112 -0.50 -16.32 9.57
C PHE A 112 0.54 -15.36 8.97
N LEU A 113 1.53 -15.87 8.25
CA LEU A 113 2.55 -15.05 7.59
C LEU A 113 1.94 -14.17 6.49
N TYR A 114 1.06 -14.72 5.65
CA TYR A 114 0.40 -13.95 4.59
C TYR A 114 -0.54 -12.87 5.12
N VAL A 115 -1.31 -13.17 6.17
CA VAL A 115 -2.15 -12.16 6.83
C VAL A 115 -1.29 -11.05 7.43
N SER A 116 -0.19 -11.42 8.11
CA SER A 116 0.72 -10.46 8.72
C SER A 116 1.40 -9.57 7.67
N ASP A 117 1.86 -10.15 6.56
CA ASP A 117 2.44 -9.41 5.43
C ASP A 117 1.42 -8.48 4.78
N LEU A 118 0.20 -8.96 4.53
CA LEU A 118 -0.88 -8.16 3.96
C LEU A 118 -1.23 -6.96 4.86
N LEU A 119 -1.43 -7.18 6.15
CA LEU A 119 -1.74 -6.11 7.09
C LEU A 119 -0.58 -5.10 7.20
N MET A 120 0.66 -5.57 7.25
CA MET A 120 1.83 -4.69 7.26
C MET A 120 1.90 -3.86 5.99
N GLN A 121 1.64 -4.45 4.82
CA GLN A 121 1.62 -3.70 3.56
C GLN A 121 0.54 -2.61 3.55
N ILE A 122 -0.67 -2.93 4.00
CA ILE A 122 -1.79 -1.97 4.08
C ILE A 122 -1.42 -0.82 5.03
N ASN A 123 -0.91 -1.13 6.22
CA ASN A 123 -0.52 -0.12 7.21
C ASN A 123 0.60 0.77 6.69
N ARG A 124 1.63 0.19 6.06
CA ARG A 124 2.74 0.93 5.45
C ARG A 124 2.26 1.88 4.36
N THR A 125 1.45 1.39 3.43
CA THR A 125 0.90 2.21 2.34
C THR A 125 0.19 3.43 2.88
N VAL A 126 -0.73 3.26 3.83
CA VAL A 126 -1.49 4.39 4.39
C VAL A 126 -0.60 5.28 5.26
N TYR A 127 0.34 4.72 6.01
CA TYR A 127 1.29 5.50 6.79
C TYR A 127 2.15 6.41 5.90
N GLU A 128 2.69 5.87 4.82
CA GLU A 128 3.57 6.59 3.89
C GLU A 128 2.80 7.68 3.09
N GLN A 129 1.51 7.48 2.82
CA GLN A 129 0.63 8.51 2.24
C GLN A 129 0.46 9.71 3.19
N HIS A 130 0.36 9.47 4.50
CA HIS A 130 0.21 10.54 5.50
C HIS A 130 1.55 11.13 5.95
N HIS A 131 2.63 10.36 5.82
CA HIS A 131 3.99 10.75 6.18
C HIS A 131 4.90 10.59 4.96
N PRO A 132 4.69 11.41 3.91
CA PRO A 132 5.50 11.30 2.70
C PRO A 132 6.96 11.46 3.09
N LEU A 133 7.71 10.39 2.90
CA LEU A 133 9.15 10.46 3.11
C LEU A 133 9.66 11.59 2.22
N THR A 134 10.33 12.54 2.83
CA THR A 134 11.12 13.54 2.11
C THR A 134 12.35 12.83 1.49
N ARG A 135 12.10 11.76 0.76
CA ARG A 135 13.11 10.86 0.20
C ARG A 135 14.07 11.61 -0.73
N LYS A 136 13.57 12.63 -1.46
CA LYS A 136 14.42 13.41 -2.37
C LYS A 136 15.51 14.22 -1.66
N ALA A 137 15.33 14.59 -0.39
CA ALA A 137 16.31 15.38 0.35
C ALA A 137 17.34 14.53 1.14
N GLN A 138 17.14 13.21 1.22
CA GLN A 138 18.03 12.29 1.96
C GLN A 138 18.66 11.20 1.10
N LEU A 139 18.25 11.07 -0.18
CA LEU A 139 18.90 10.14 -1.09
C LEU A 139 20.31 10.61 -1.40
N SER A 140 21.28 9.71 -1.29
CA SER A 140 22.60 9.94 -1.88
C SER A 140 22.47 10.25 -3.37
N LEU A 141 23.45 10.93 -3.96
CA LEU A 141 23.42 11.19 -5.40
C LEU A 141 23.34 9.88 -6.22
N TYR A 142 23.94 8.80 -5.73
CA TYR A 142 23.86 7.48 -6.36
C TYR A 142 22.42 6.96 -6.41
N GLU A 143 21.71 7.03 -5.30
CA GLU A 143 20.30 6.58 -5.23
C GLU A 143 19.38 7.45 -6.09
N GLN A 144 19.63 8.77 -6.15
CA GLN A 144 18.89 9.68 -7.04
C GLN A 144 19.10 9.34 -8.51
N LEU A 145 20.34 9.00 -8.89
CA LEU A 145 20.69 8.55 -10.24
C LEU A 145 20.01 7.24 -10.60
N CYS A 146 20.09 6.23 -9.72
CA CYS A 146 19.44 4.94 -9.92
C CYS A 146 17.93 5.10 -10.09
N PHE A 147 17.29 5.90 -9.23
CA PHE A 147 15.87 6.17 -9.31
C PHE A 147 15.46 6.87 -10.61
N TYR A 148 16.22 7.90 -11.02
CA TYR A 148 15.97 8.61 -12.26
C TYR A 148 16.12 7.70 -13.48
N ILE A 149 17.17 6.87 -13.51
CA ILE A 149 17.39 5.89 -14.59
C ILE A 149 16.23 4.92 -14.70
N ASP A 150 15.76 4.38 -13.56
CA ASP A 150 14.67 3.40 -13.52
C ASP A 150 13.34 3.98 -14.03
N GLU A 151 13.06 5.23 -13.72
CA GLU A 151 11.85 5.92 -14.20
C GLU A 151 11.91 6.31 -15.69
N HIS A 152 13.12 6.43 -16.29
CA HIS A 152 13.32 6.99 -17.65
C HIS A 152 14.04 6.02 -18.60
N LEU A 153 13.91 4.69 -18.37
CA LEU A 153 14.58 3.65 -19.19
C LEU A 153 14.31 3.73 -20.68
N SER A 154 13.23 4.38 -21.11
CA SER A 154 12.86 4.55 -22.53
C SER A 154 13.40 5.86 -23.15
N GLU A 155 14.10 6.68 -22.37
CA GLU A 155 14.61 7.99 -22.78
C GLU A 155 16.14 7.99 -23.00
N ASP A 156 16.68 9.15 -23.42
CA ASP A 156 18.13 9.33 -23.48
C ASP A 156 18.70 9.44 -22.06
N LEU A 157 19.53 8.49 -21.69
CA LEU A 157 20.22 8.40 -20.39
C LEU A 157 21.71 8.77 -20.50
N SER A 158 22.06 9.68 -21.42
CA SER A 158 23.44 10.19 -21.53
C SER A 158 23.89 10.87 -20.22
N LEU A 159 25.18 10.82 -19.94
CA LEU A 159 25.75 11.47 -18.75
C LEU A 159 25.48 12.97 -18.72
N GLU A 160 25.42 13.59 -19.90
CA GLU A 160 25.08 14.99 -20.08
C GLU A 160 23.67 15.30 -19.59
N ARG A 161 22.69 14.45 -19.94
CA ARG A 161 21.30 14.61 -19.51
C ARG A 161 21.14 14.36 -18.02
N LEU A 162 21.71 13.28 -17.50
CA LEU A 162 21.68 12.96 -16.07
C LEU A 162 22.29 14.11 -15.24
N ALA A 163 23.40 14.69 -15.71
CA ALA A 163 24.06 15.80 -15.05
C ALA A 163 23.19 17.07 -15.03
N ALA A 164 22.48 17.35 -16.13
CA ALA A 164 21.58 18.49 -16.23
C ALA A 164 20.34 18.31 -15.29
N GLU A 165 19.74 17.15 -15.27
CA GLU A 165 18.54 16.87 -14.47
C GLU A 165 18.81 16.88 -12.96
N LEU A 166 19.97 16.39 -12.54
CA LEU A 166 20.34 16.34 -11.12
C LEU A 166 21.18 17.53 -10.65
N PHE A 167 21.41 18.52 -11.54
CA PHE A 167 22.16 19.73 -11.26
C PHE A 167 23.59 19.46 -10.74
N VAL A 168 24.25 18.44 -11.30
CA VAL A 168 25.63 18.05 -10.95
C VAL A 168 26.53 17.98 -12.18
N SER A 169 27.84 17.90 -11.99
CA SER A 169 28.75 17.68 -13.10
C SER A 169 28.78 16.20 -13.51
N LYS A 170 29.00 15.91 -14.79
CA LYS A 170 29.19 14.54 -15.29
C LYS A 170 30.37 13.81 -14.64
N TYR A 171 31.40 14.55 -14.25
CA TYR A 171 32.56 14.01 -13.52
C TYR A 171 32.15 13.54 -12.10
N HIS A 172 31.25 14.26 -11.46
CA HIS A 172 30.74 13.88 -10.13
C HIS A 172 29.89 12.63 -10.21
N ILE A 173 29.04 12.49 -11.25
CA ILE A 173 28.29 11.27 -11.51
C ILE A 173 29.24 10.08 -11.68
N ALA A 174 30.24 10.21 -12.56
CA ALA A 174 31.22 9.14 -12.80
C ALA A 174 31.97 8.75 -11.53
N HIS A 175 32.29 9.72 -10.66
CA HIS A 175 32.99 9.47 -9.40
C HIS A 175 32.09 8.72 -8.40
N VAL A 176 30.83 9.15 -8.28
CA VAL A 176 29.85 8.49 -7.42
C VAL A 176 29.64 7.03 -7.83
N PHE A 177 29.47 6.74 -9.12
CA PHE A 177 29.36 5.35 -9.59
C PHE A 177 30.62 4.53 -9.32
N LYS A 178 31.78 5.13 -9.49
CA LYS A 178 33.05 4.47 -9.20
C LYS A 178 33.20 4.14 -7.72
N ASP A 179 32.83 5.04 -6.84
CA ASP A 179 32.94 4.84 -5.38
C ASP A 179 31.98 3.77 -4.87
N GLU A 180 30.74 3.74 -5.41
CA GLU A 180 29.70 2.80 -4.95
C GLU A 180 29.82 1.41 -5.58
N ILE A 181 30.22 1.31 -6.85
CA ILE A 181 30.24 0.05 -7.61
C ILE A 181 31.65 -0.48 -7.79
N GLY A 182 32.67 0.36 -7.62
CA GLY A 182 34.08 -0.04 -7.75
C GLY A 182 34.59 -0.20 -9.19
N ILE A 183 33.93 0.44 -10.16
CA ILE A 183 34.24 0.35 -11.61
C ILE A 183 34.95 1.63 -12.08
#